data_126323140d066e5877b7dee06add3c96
#
_entry.id   126323140d066e5877b7dee06add3c96
#
_cell.length_a   1.000
_cell.length_b   1.000
_cell.length_c   1.000
_cell.angle_alpha   90.00
_cell.angle_beta   90.00
_cell.angle_gamma   90.00
#
_symmetry.space_group_name_H-M   'P 1'
#
loop_
_entity.id
_entity.type
_entity.pdbx_description
1 polymer ?
#
loop_
_entity_poly.entity_id
_entity_poly.type
_entity_poly.pdbx_seq_one_letter_code
_entity_poly.pdbx_strand_id
1 'polypeptide(L)'
;EGFDWNHDINKIVNLLRVRNIPCVVANTDKSYPVSDDKVSIAIGGIADMVERITGRMFIKFGKPDAQMFIFAYEHSQRAQEAGKQNILMVGDTLFTDIIGGNKFGIDTALVLTGNTLRSTVEEQIHLTGIVPDFICQSAVID
;
A
#
# COMPACT_ATOMS: atom_id res chain seq x y z
N GLU A 1 -5.89 -10.52 -14.54
CA GLU A 1 -5.28 -9.25 -14.95
C GLU A 1 -3.86 -9.52 -15.40
N GLY A 2 -3.57 -9.28 -16.65
CA GLY A 2 -2.26 -9.50 -17.23
C GLY A 2 -1.76 -8.24 -17.93
N PHE A 3 -0.46 -8.08 -18.02
CA PHE A 3 0.17 -7.05 -18.85
C PHE A 3 1.24 -7.69 -19.74
N ASP A 4 1.43 -7.11 -20.90
CA ASP A 4 2.46 -7.52 -21.84
C ASP A 4 3.65 -6.56 -21.80
N TRP A 5 4.87 -7.12 -21.64
CA TRP A 5 6.08 -6.31 -21.56
C TRP A 5 6.30 -5.44 -22.79
N ASN A 6 6.10 -6.00 -23.97
CA ASN A 6 6.37 -5.28 -25.22
C ASN A 6 5.27 -4.30 -25.57
N HIS A 7 4.01 -4.73 -25.42
CA HIS A 7 2.86 -3.91 -25.78
C HIS A 7 2.53 -2.86 -24.73
N ASP A 8 2.53 -3.22 -23.45
CA ASP A 8 2.04 -2.32 -22.40
C ASP A 8 3.18 -1.56 -21.72
N ILE A 9 4.13 -2.27 -21.13
CA ILE A 9 5.17 -1.64 -20.30
C ILE A 9 6.14 -0.81 -21.14
N ASN A 10 6.68 -1.37 -22.22
CA ASN A 10 7.59 -0.63 -23.10
C ASN A 10 6.88 0.56 -23.78
N LYS A 11 5.59 0.45 -24.09
CA LYS A 11 4.81 1.56 -24.64
C LYS A 11 4.70 2.72 -23.65
N ILE A 12 4.42 2.44 -22.35
CA ILE A 12 4.38 3.45 -21.30
C ILE A 12 5.74 4.14 -21.17
N VAL A 13 6.82 3.36 -21.03
CA VAL A 13 8.19 3.90 -20.90
C VAL A 13 8.55 4.79 -22.08
N ASN A 14 8.31 4.32 -23.32
CA ASN A 14 8.64 5.08 -24.53
C ASN A 14 7.79 6.36 -24.66
N LEU A 15 6.52 6.30 -24.31
CA LEU A 15 5.66 7.49 -24.28
C LEU A 15 6.19 8.56 -23.33
N LEU A 16 6.58 8.15 -22.11
CA LEU A 16 7.05 9.06 -21.08
C LEU A 16 8.44 9.64 -21.35
N ARG A 17 9.24 8.96 -22.18
CA ARG A 17 10.52 9.51 -22.66
C ARG A 17 10.35 10.71 -23.60
N VAL A 18 9.29 10.72 -24.38
CA VAL A 18 9.07 11.76 -25.42
C VAL A 18 8.02 12.79 -25.05
N ARG A 19 7.14 12.50 -24.08
CA ARG A 19 6.08 13.40 -23.65
C ARG A 19 6.17 13.77 -22.18
N ASN A 20 6.01 15.05 -21.89
CA ASN A 20 5.93 15.55 -20.51
C ASN A 20 4.46 15.62 -20.06
N ILE A 21 3.88 14.45 -19.78
CA ILE A 21 2.53 14.33 -19.25
C ILE A 21 2.57 13.93 -17.78
N PRO A 22 1.65 14.42 -16.93
CA PRO A 22 1.54 13.95 -15.55
C PRO A 22 1.09 12.48 -15.55
N CYS A 23 1.69 11.71 -14.64
CA CYS A 23 1.34 10.32 -14.43
C CYS A 23 0.77 10.16 -13.02
N VAL A 24 -0.33 9.45 -12.93
CA VAL A 24 -1.04 9.19 -11.66
C VAL A 24 -1.08 7.69 -11.44
N VAL A 25 -0.77 7.26 -10.22
CA VAL A 25 -0.99 5.89 -9.76
C VAL A 25 -1.96 5.90 -8.58
N ALA A 26 -3.07 5.20 -8.72
CA ALA A 26 -4.15 5.18 -7.72
C ALA A 26 -4.01 4.06 -6.68
N ASN A 27 -3.10 3.11 -6.90
CA ASN A 27 -2.75 2.06 -5.95
C ASN A 27 -1.24 1.92 -5.86
N THR A 28 -0.69 2.10 -4.68
CA THR A 28 0.76 2.06 -4.42
C THR A 28 1.27 0.71 -3.97
N ASP A 29 0.40 -0.29 -3.79
CA ASP A 29 0.80 -1.64 -3.41
C ASP A 29 1.70 -2.25 -4.49
N LYS A 30 2.83 -2.82 -4.08
CA LYS A 30 3.85 -3.37 -4.99
C LYS A 30 3.54 -4.78 -5.42
N SER A 31 2.84 -5.51 -4.56
CA SER A 31 2.40 -6.88 -4.79
C SER A 31 1.07 -7.13 -4.09
N TYR A 32 0.41 -8.20 -4.48
CA TYR A 32 -0.77 -8.73 -3.80
C TYR A 32 -0.67 -10.25 -3.67
N PRO A 33 -1.18 -10.84 -2.58
CA PRO A 33 -1.14 -12.29 -2.38
C PRO A 33 -2.08 -13.01 -3.37
N VAL A 34 -1.61 -14.13 -3.91
CA VAL A 34 -2.40 -15.05 -4.75
C VAL A 34 -2.55 -16.43 -4.12
N SER A 35 -1.65 -16.79 -3.19
CA SER A 35 -1.73 -17.95 -2.31
C SER A 35 -0.83 -17.72 -1.10
N ASP A 36 -0.81 -18.65 -0.15
CA ASP A 36 -0.07 -18.54 1.11
C ASP A 36 1.43 -18.22 0.94
N ASP A 37 2.02 -18.67 -0.18
CA ASP A 37 3.45 -18.54 -0.48
C ASP A 37 3.76 -17.75 -1.76
N LYS A 38 2.74 -17.21 -2.44
CA LYS A 38 2.91 -16.53 -3.75
C LYS A 38 2.24 -15.17 -3.78
N VAL A 39 2.95 -14.24 -4.40
CA VAL A 39 2.44 -12.90 -4.70
C VAL A 39 2.50 -12.62 -6.21
N SER A 40 1.62 -11.76 -6.68
CA SER A 40 1.71 -11.14 -8.00
C SER A 40 2.12 -9.68 -7.88
N ILE A 41 2.79 -9.16 -8.93
CA ILE A 41 3.17 -7.75 -8.99
C ILE A 41 1.91 -6.90 -9.15
N ALA A 42 1.75 -5.91 -8.28
CA ALA A 42 0.69 -4.92 -8.37
C ALA A 42 1.12 -3.67 -9.16
N ILE A 43 0.16 -2.82 -9.47
CA ILE A 43 0.40 -1.62 -10.29
C ILE A 43 1.41 -0.65 -9.66
N GLY A 44 1.48 -0.57 -8.32
CA GLY A 44 2.49 0.24 -7.62
C GLY A 44 3.91 -0.24 -7.88
N GLY A 45 4.14 -1.55 -7.99
CA GLY A 45 5.44 -2.12 -8.37
C GLY A 45 5.84 -1.77 -9.80
N ILE A 46 4.87 -1.80 -10.73
CA ILE A 46 5.07 -1.37 -12.12
C ILE A 46 5.39 0.13 -12.18
N ALA A 47 4.64 0.95 -11.44
CA ALA A 47 4.86 2.39 -11.37
C ALA A 47 6.27 2.73 -10.86
N ASP A 48 6.72 2.12 -9.77
CA ASP A 48 8.07 2.30 -9.22
C ASP A 48 9.16 1.93 -10.24
N MET A 49 8.96 0.86 -10.99
CA MET A 49 9.88 0.46 -12.06
C MET A 49 9.93 1.51 -13.18
N VAL A 50 8.78 1.97 -13.64
CA VAL A 50 8.69 2.98 -14.70
C VAL A 50 9.29 4.32 -14.25
N GLU A 51 9.04 4.75 -13.00
CA GLU A 51 9.68 5.93 -12.40
C GLU A 51 11.21 5.84 -12.47
N ARG A 52 11.78 4.70 -12.05
CA ARG A 52 13.23 4.48 -12.05
C ARG A 52 13.84 4.48 -13.46
N ILE A 53 13.16 3.87 -14.43
CA ILE A 53 13.62 3.82 -15.83
C ILE A 53 13.57 5.20 -16.49
N THR A 54 12.51 5.95 -16.24
CA THR A 54 12.24 7.23 -16.95
C THR A 54 12.78 8.47 -16.22
N GLY A 55 13.13 8.34 -14.92
CA GLY A 55 13.47 9.47 -14.07
C GLY A 55 12.26 10.37 -13.74
N ARG A 56 11.03 9.90 -13.98
CA ARG A 56 9.80 10.65 -13.75
C ARG A 56 9.27 10.35 -12.36
N MET A 57 8.65 11.35 -11.73
CA MET A 57 7.89 11.18 -10.50
C MET A 57 6.41 11.06 -10.83
N PHE A 58 5.75 10.04 -10.28
CA PHE A 58 4.31 9.83 -10.39
C PHE A 58 3.58 10.46 -9.21
N ILE A 59 2.41 10.99 -9.47
CA ILE A 59 1.49 11.43 -8.42
C ILE A 59 0.85 10.18 -7.83
N LYS A 60 1.15 9.89 -6.56
CA LYS A 60 0.70 8.67 -5.88
C LYS A 60 -0.54 8.98 -5.04
N PHE A 61 -1.61 8.22 -5.25
CA PHE A 61 -2.81 8.23 -4.43
C PHE A 61 -3.01 6.86 -3.77
N GLY A 62 -3.57 6.87 -2.58
CA GLY A 62 -3.78 5.66 -1.80
C GLY A 62 -2.79 5.53 -0.64
N LYS A 63 -2.86 4.42 0.06
CA LYS A 63 -1.96 4.10 1.19
C LYS A 63 -0.50 4.10 0.73
N PRO A 64 0.44 4.60 1.51
CA PRO A 64 0.34 5.15 2.87
C PRO A 64 0.10 6.66 2.94
N ASP A 65 -0.41 7.28 1.87
CA ASP A 65 -0.64 8.73 1.85
C ASP A 65 -1.74 9.11 2.84
N ALA A 66 -1.47 10.12 3.66
CA ALA A 66 -2.40 10.61 4.67
C ALA A 66 -3.71 11.14 4.07
N GLN A 67 -3.71 11.61 2.82
CA GLN A 67 -4.90 12.15 2.17
C GLN A 67 -6.05 11.14 2.08
N MET A 68 -5.73 9.85 1.85
CA MET A 68 -6.76 8.82 1.83
C MET A 68 -7.41 8.63 3.21
N PHE A 69 -6.61 8.63 4.27
CA PHE A 69 -7.11 8.51 5.64
C PHE A 69 -7.90 9.75 6.07
N ILE A 70 -7.42 10.95 5.71
CA ILE A 70 -8.14 12.21 5.95
C ILE A 70 -9.49 12.18 5.24
N PHE A 71 -9.52 11.85 3.95
CA PHE A 71 -10.76 11.76 3.20
C PHE A 71 -11.76 10.78 3.82
N ALA A 72 -11.30 9.56 4.16
CA ALA A 72 -12.15 8.55 4.79
C ALA A 72 -12.71 9.04 6.13
N TYR A 73 -11.90 9.70 6.95
CA TYR A 73 -12.30 10.26 8.23
C TYR A 73 -13.34 11.38 8.07
N GLU A 74 -13.08 12.34 7.17
CA GLU A 74 -13.96 13.50 6.93
C GLU A 74 -15.30 13.11 6.31
N HIS A 75 -15.34 12.03 5.54
CA HIS A 75 -16.57 11.55 4.87
C HIS A 75 -17.29 10.43 5.63
N SER A 76 -16.81 10.05 6.81
CA SER A 76 -17.46 9.09 7.71
C SER A 76 -17.96 9.77 8.97
N GLN A 77 -19.28 10.01 9.06
CA GLN A 77 -19.87 10.56 10.29
C GLN A 77 -19.55 9.71 11.52
N ARG A 78 -19.59 8.38 11.41
CA ARG A 78 -19.23 7.47 12.50
C ARG A 78 -17.79 7.61 12.96
N ALA A 79 -16.86 7.79 12.03
CA ALA A 79 -15.45 8.00 12.38
C ALA A 79 -15.24 9.33 13.12
N GLN A 80 -15.91 10.38 12.68
CA GLN A 80 -15.86 11.70 13.36
C GLN A 80 -16.45 11.66 14.77
N GLU A 81 -17.60 11.01 14.95
CA GLU A 81 -18.24 10.82 16.26
C GLU A 81 -17.40 9.96 17.21
N ALA A 82 -16.77 8.90 16.69
CA ALA A 82 -15.90 8.04 17.48
C ALA A 82 -14.59 8.70 17.89
N GLY A 83 -14.05 9.57 17.05
CA GLY A 83 -12.72 10.14 17.20
C GLY A 83 -11.61 9.17 16.81
N LYS A 84 -10.44 9.69 16.44
CA LYS A 84 -9.31 8.89 15.94
C LYS A 84 -8.86 7.77 16.89
N GLN A 85 -8.94 8.00 18.18
CA GLN A 85 -8.55 7.02 19.22
C GLN A 85 -9.44 5.76 19.27
N ASN A 86 -10.55 5.76 18.56
CA ASN A 86 -11.46 4.61 18.43
C ASN A 86 -11.54 4.07 17.01
N ILE A 87 -10.53 4.37 16.20
CA ILE A 87 -10.40 3.88 14.83
C ILE A 87 -9.20 2.96 14.75
N LEU A 88 -9.40 1.79 14.17
CA LEU A 88 -8.37 0.79 13.93
C LEU A 88 -8.17 0.59 12.44
N MET A 89 -6.93 0.76 11.96
CA MET A 89 -6.53 0.34 10.63
C MET A 89 -6.15 -1.14 10.65
N VAL A 90 -6.86 -1.96 9.92
CA VAL A 90 -6.54 -3.39 9.76
C VAL A 90 -6.00 -3.62 8.35
N GLY A 91 -4.80 -4.18 8.25
CA GLY A 91 -4.16 -4.45 6.97
C GLY A 91 -3.04 -5.46 7.05
N ASP A 92 -2.55 -5.91 5.91
CA ASP A 92 -1.56 -6.98 5.79
C ASP A 92 -0.18 -6.51 5.33
N THR A 93 -0.02 -5.20 5.11
CA THR A 93 1.21 -4.64 4.55
C THR A 93 1.78 -3.52 5.41
N LEU A 94 3.00 -3.72 5.94
CA LEU A 94 3.70 -2.73 6.78
C LEU A 94 3.87 -1.38 6.08
N PHE A 95 4.30 -1.39 4.81
CA PHE A 95 4.66 -0.17 4.07
C PHE A 95 3.47 0.65 3.55
N THR A 96 2.27 0.14 3.64
CA THR A 96 1.06 0.86 3.20
C THR A 96 0.06 1.01 4.31
N ASP A 97 -0.42 -0.08 4.88
CA ASP A 97 -1.47 -0.08 5.89
C ASP A 97 -0.97 0.46 7.23
N ILE A 98 0.07 -0.17 7.75
CA ILE A 98 0.56 0.14 9.10
C ILE A 98 1.21 1.51 9.16
N ILE A 99 2.16 1.80 8.27
CA ILE A 99 2.79 3.13 8.24
C ILE A 99 1.78 4.25 7.94
N GLY A 100 0.73 3.96 7.13
CA GLY A 100 -0.34 4.92 6.83
C GLY A 100 -1.19 5.22 8.06
N GLY A 101 -1.64 4.20 8.79
CA GLY A 101 -2.36 4.33 10.05
C GLY A 101 -1.56 5.07 11.12
N ASN A 102 -0.28 4.68 11.31
CA ASN A 102 0.65 5.33 12.24
C ASN A 102 0.82 6.83 11.92
N LYS A 103 1.02 7.18 10.64
CA LYS A 103 1.15 8.59 10.20
C LYS A 103 -0.13 9.38 10.40
N PHE A 104 -1.28 8.76 10.24
CA PHE A 104 -2.58 9.40 10.45
C PHE A 104 -2.91 9.53 11.94
N GLY A 105 -2.29 8.75 12.81
CA GLY A 105 -2.46 8.77 14.27
C GLY A 105 -3.70 7.99 14.72
N ILE A 106 -3.90 6.80 14.16
CA ILE A 106 -4.89 5.80 14.57
C ILE A 106 -4.18 4.49 14.90
N ASP A 107 -4.82 3.64 15.71
CA ASP A 107 -4.30 2.32 16.01
C ASP A 107 -4.21 1.43 14.77
N THR A 108 -3.25 0.51 14.76
CA THR A 108 -2.95 -0.37 13.61
C THR A 108 -2.90 -1.83 14.02
N ALA A 109 -3.56 -2.69 13.24
CA ALA A 109 -3.50 -4.14 13.38
C ALA A 109 -2.97 -4.77 12.10
N LEU A 110 -1.80 -5.39 12.21
CA LEU A 110 -1.20 -6.16 11.12
C LEU A 110 -1.77 -7.58 11.13
N VAL A 111 -2.38 -8.01 10.03
CA VAL A 111 -2.84 -9.38 9.83
C VAL A 111 -1.87 -10.17 8.96
N LEU A 112 -1.60 -11.42 9.36
CA LEU A 112 -0.56 -12.28 8.77
C LEU A 112 -1.12 -13.26 7.70
N THR A 113 -2.25 -12.90 7.09
CA THR A 113 -2.90 -13.70 6.03
C THR A 113 -2.69 -13.13 4.63
N GLY A 114 -1.77 -12.16 4.47
CA GLY A 114 -1.58 -11.46 3.20
C GLY A 114 -0.09 -11.27 2.83
N ASN A 115 0.29 -10.04 2.51
CA ASN A 115 1.66 -9.72 2.05
C ASN A 115 2.74 -9.92 3.12
N THR A 116 2.44 -9.67 4.39
CA THR A 116 3.39 -9.87 5.48
C THR A 116 3.25 -11.28 6.05
N LEU A 117 4.31 -12.08 5.91
CA LEU A 117 4.32 -13.46 6.37
C LEU A 117 4.73 -13.56 7.85
N ARG A 118 4.12 -14.51 8.56
CA ARG A 118 4.47 -14.80 9.96
C ARG A 118 5.95 -15.10 10.18
N SER A 119 6.59 -15.77 9.21
CA SER A 119 8.00 -16.16 9.30
C SER A 119 8.99 -14.99 9.20
N THR A 120 8.55 -13.84 8.69
CA THR A 120 9.43 -12.69 8.41
C THR A 120 8.98 -11.40 9.10
N VAL A 121 7.84 -11.39 9.79
CA VAL A 121 7.25 -10.17 10.35
C VAL A 121 8.15 -9.48 11.36
N GLU A 122 8.77 -10.23 12.28
CA GLU A 122 9.65 -9.67 13.32
C GLU A 122 10.89 -9.02 12.70
N GLU A 123 11.51 -9.70 11.73
CA GLU A 123 12.65 -9.17 10.99
C GLU A 123 12.27 -7.91 10.20
N GLN A 124 11.13 -7.92 9.51
CA GLN A 124 10.65 -6.75 8.76
C GLN A 124 10.36 -5.54 9.66
N ILE A 125 9.74 -5.75 10.83
CA ILE A 125 9.51 -4.70 11.81
C ILE A 125 10.85 -4.13 12.29
N HIS A 126 11.80 -5.00 12.64
CA HIS A 126 13.13 -4.57 13.10
C HIS A 126 13.88 -3.77 12.04
N LEU A 127 13.89 -4.23 10.79
CA LEU A 127 14.60 -3.59 9.69
C LEU A 127 13.98 -2.27 9.26
N THR A 128 12.66 -2.15 9.33
CA THR A 128 11.93 -0.96 8.84
C THR A 128 11.62 0.06 9.92
N GLY A 129 11.56 -0.37 11.18
CA GLY A 129 11.07 0.45 12.28
C GLY A 129 9.57 0.74 12.20
N ILE A 130 8.82 0.07 11.32
CA ILE A 130 7.37 0.20 11.22
C ILE A 130 6.73 -0.76 12.20
N VAL A 131 6.21 -0.24 13.29
CA VAL A 131 5.65 -1.03 14.38
C VAL A 131 4.13 -0.92 14.37
N PRO A 132 3.38 -2.03 14.22
CA PRO A 132 1.94 -2.07 14.43
C PRO A 132 1.63 -2.08 15.93
N ASP A 133 0.44 -1.58 16.32
CA ASP A 133 -0.04 -1.69 17.70
C ASP A 133 -0.46 -3.12 18.04
N PHE A 134 -0.99 -3.85 17.05
CA PHE A 134 -1.43 -5.24 17.19
C PHE A 134 -0.92 -6.09 16.03
N ILE A 135 -0.61 -7.36 16.33
CA ILE A 135 -0.30 -8.39 15.32
C ILE A 135 -1.30 -9.54 15.50
N CYS A 136 -2.09 -9.80 14.45
CA CYS A 136 -3.16 -10.80 14.47
C CYS A 136 -2.91 -11.87 13.39
N GLN A 137 -3.33 -13.09 13.65
CA GLN A 137 -3.20 -14.17 12.65
C GLN A 137 -4.07 -13.90 11.43
N SER A 138 -5.30 -13.42 11.64
CA SER A 138 -6.27 -13.08 10.60
C SER A 138 -7.18 -11.94 11.06
N ALA A 139 -7.98 -11.41 10.13
CA ALA A 139 -9.06 -10.48 10.43
C ALA A 139 -10.37 -11.19 10.83
N VAL A 140 -10.37 -12.52 10.88
CA VAL A 140 -11.55 -13.31 11.33
C VAL A 140 -11.64 -13.23 12.86
N ILE A 141 -12.80 -12.84 13.34
CA ILE A 141 -13.14 -12.80 14.77
C ILE A 141 -14.01 -14.02 15.04
N ASP A 142 -13.51 -14.96 15.84
CA ASP A 142 -14.25 -16.16 16.30
C ASP A 142 -15.21 -15.82 17.44
#